data_e8c9c014d57bf0fc2864e4f68fa69631
#
_entry.id   e8c9c014d57bf0fc2864e4f68fa69631
#
_cell.length_a   1.000
_cell.length_b   1.000
_cell.length_c   1.000
_cell.angle_alpha   90.00
_cell.angle_beta   90.00
_cell.angle_gamma   90.00
#
_symmetry.space_group_name_H-M   'P 1'
#
loop_
_entity.id
_entity.type
_entity.pdbx_description
1 polymer ?
#
loop_
_entity_poly.entity_id
_entity_poly.type
_entity_poly.pdbx_seq_one_letter_code
_entity_poly.pdbx_strand_id
1 'polypeptide(L)'
;MARFSVYQNPNAAGYLLNVQANILDHLNTRMVVPLLPLSSAPTPAKTLNPVFNIAGTSVVMVTQFMAAIPASLLKSPESSLEFSRNEITAALDLLFQGF
;
A
#
# COMPACT_ATOMS: atom_id res chain seq x y z
N MET A 1 8.10 -3.19 11.74
CA MET A 1 6.93 -3.23 10.84
C MET A 1 7.24 -4.14 9.67
N ALA A 2 6.37 -5.11 9.41
CA ALA A 2 6.61 -6.02 8.31
C ALA A 2 6.20 -5.40 6.97
N ARG A 3 6.99 -5.63 5.94
CA ARG A 3 6.63 -5.25 4.59
C ARG A 3 5.29 -5.87 4.20
N PHE A 4 4.47 -5.14 3.48
CA PHE A 4 3.11 -5.52 3.05
C PHE A 4 2.06 -5.54 4.16
N SER A 5 2.38 -5.04 5.34
CA SER A 5 1.38 -4.81 6.37
C SER A 5 0.46 -3.65 5.97
N VAL A 6 -0.80 -3.79 6.33
CA VAL A 6 -1.85 -2.82 6.00
C VAL A 6 -2.27 -2.10 7.27
N TYR A 7 -2.28 -0.77 7.21
CA TYR A 7 -2.64 0.09 8.34
C TYR A 7 -3.84 0.96 7.98
N GLN A 8 -4.61 1.33 9.00
CA GLN A 8 -5.66 2.33 8.82
C GLN A 8 -5.03 3.65 8.38
N ASN A 9 -5.64 4.32 7.39
CA ASN A 9 -5.19 5.65 7.00
C ASN A 9 -5.68 6.66 8.03
N PRO A 10 -4.78 7.35 8.74
CA PRO A 10 -5.20 8.27 9.81
C PRO A 10 -5.88 9.54 9.31
N ASN A 11 -5.74 9.87 8.03
CA ASN A 11 -6.21 11.15 7.48
C ASN A 11 -7.30 11.00 6.44
N ALA A 12 -7.65 9.79 6.02
CA ALA A 12 -8.62 9.58 4.95
C ALA A 12 -9.25 8.20 5.05
N ALA A 13 -10.29 7.96 4.23
CA ALA A 13 -10.88 6.63 4.10
C ALA A 13 -9.89 5.67 3.45
N GLY A 14 -9.99 4.39 3.81
CA GLY A 14 -9.12 3.35 3.28
C GLY A 14 -7.93 3.06 4.18
N TYR A 15 -6.86 2.57 3.57
CA TYR A 15 -5.71 2.06 4.30
C TYR A 15 -4.41 2.54 3.69
N LEU A 16 -3.30 2.28 4.39
CA LEU A 16 -1.95 2.49 3.89
C LEU A 16 -1.22 1.15 3.87
N LEU A 17 -0.59 0.85 2.75
CA LEU A 17 0.20 -0.37 2.58
C LEU A 17 1.68 -0.03 2.72
N ASN A 18 2.36 -0.66 3.70
CA ASN A 18 3.79 -0.50 3.87
C ASN A 18 4.53 -1.30 2.79
N VAL A 19 5.26 -0.63 1.93
CA VAL A 19 6.03 -1.28 0.86
C VAL A 19 7.54 -1.17 1.06
N GLN A 20 7.96 -0.52 2.14
CA GLN A 20 9.38 -0.35 2.45
C GLN A 20 10.03 -1.67 2.85
N ALA A 21 11.24 -1.93 2.34
CA ALA A 21 11.97 -3.15 2.68
C ALA A 21 12.27 -3.23 4.18
N ASN A 22 12.14 -4.43 4.76
CA ASN A 22 12.34 -4.64 6.19
C ASN A 22 13.72 -4.23 6.68
N ILE A 23 14.74 -4.33 5.84
CA ILE A 23 16.09 -3.94 6.21
C ILE A 23 16.20 -2.44 6.54
N LEU A 24 15.22 -1.63 6.12
CA LEU A 24 15.18 -0.20 6.38
C LEU A 24 14.28 0.17 7.56
N ASP A 25 13.89 -0.80 8.38
CA ASP A 25 12.99 -0.57 9.52
C ASP A 25 13.59 0.36 10.58
N HIS A 26 14.91 0.57 10.57
CA HIS A 26 15.56 1.50 11.50
C HIS A 26 15.28 2.97 11.14
N LEU A 27 14.79 3.25 9.95
CA LEU A 27 14.43 4.62 9.58
C LEU A 27 13.14 5.03 10.29
N ASN A 28 13.01 6.32 10.57
CA ASN A 28 11.78 6.84 11.20
C ASN A 28 10.72 7.26 10.18
N THR A 29 10.92 6.91 8.92
CA THR A 29 9.95 7.08 7.84
C THR A 29 9.57 5.72 7.25
N ARG A 30 8.39 5.68 6.62
CA ARG A 30 7.94 4.49 5.88
C ARG A 30 7.40 4.93 4.53
N MET A 31 7.79 4.17 3.49
CA MET A 31 7.22 4.35 2.17
C MET A 31 5.92 3.55 2.11
N VAL A 32 4.82 4.24 1.86
CA VAL A 32 3.49 3.62 1.85
C VAL A 32 2.76 3.94 0.56
N VAL A 33 1.81 3.07 0.20
CA VAL A 33 0.90 3.26 -0.93
C VAL A 33 -0.52 3.31 -0.38
N PRO A 34 -1.32 4.32 -0.73
CA PRO A 34 -2.72 4.36 -0.30
C PRO A 34 -3.52 3.24 -0.94
N LEU A 35 -4.36 2.61 -0.12
CA LEU A 35 -5.37 1.65 -0.56
C LEU A 35 -6.72 2.36 -0.41
N LEU A 36 -7.24 2.89 -1.51
CA LEU A 36 -8.46 3.68 -1.49
C LEU A 36 -9.68 2.80 -1.76
N PRO A 37 -10.82 3.09 -1.12
CA PRO A 37 -12.06 2.39 -1.47
C PRO A 37 -12.30 2.49 -2.98
N LEU A 38 -12.77 1.40 -3.58
CA LEU A 38 -12.96 1.33 -5.03
C LEU A 38 -13.84 2.47 -5.55
N SER A 39 -14.85 2.87 -4.77
CA SER A 39 -15.75 3.97 -5.12
C SER A 39 -15.08 5.35 -5.14
N SER A 40 -13.97 5.51 -4.43
CA SER A 40 -13.26 6.79 -4.31
C SER A 40 -11.97 6.84 -5.11
N ALA A 41 -11.54 5.70 -5.66
CA ALA A 41 -10.26 5.60 -6.34
C ALA A 41 -10.37 6.05 -7.80
N PRO A 42 -9.24 6.46 -8.41
CA PRO A 42 -9.17 6.58 -9.86
C PRO A 42 -9.52 5.26 -10.53
N THR A 43 -9.91 5.27 -11.80
CA THR A 43 -10.14 4.05 -12.54
C THR A 43 -8.87 3.20 -12.52
N PRO A 44 -8.91 1.95 -12.03
CA PRO A 44 -7.70 1.14 -11.89
C PRO A 44 -7.05 0.84 -13.23
N ALA A 45 -5.76 1.13 -13.33
CA ALA A 45 -4.94 0.72 -14.46
C ALA A 45 -4.45 -0.71 -14.23
N LYS A 46 -4.50 -1.52 -15.25
CA LYS A 46 -4.06 -2.91 -15.16
C LYS A 46 -2.61 -2.97 -14.70
N THR A 47 -2.31 -3.89 -13.81
CA THR A 47 -0.99 -4.12 -13.20
C THR A 47 -0.57 -3.01 -12.26
N LEU A 48 -0.71 -1.76 -12.63
CA LEU A 48 -0.31 -0.63 -11.77
C LEU A 48 -1.18 -0.50 -10.53
N ASN A 49 -2.48 -0.76 -10.67
CA ASN A 49 -3.46 -0.56 -9.60
C ASN A 49 -4.22 -1.85 -9.26
N PRO A 50 -3.57 -2.82 -8.61
CA PRO A 50 -4.27 -4.04 -8.19
C PRO A 50 -5.39 -3.72 -7.21
N VAL A 51 -6.44 -4.54 -7.24
CA VAL A 51 -7.58 -4.44 -6.33
C VAL A 51 -7.49 -5.55 -5.31
N PHE A 52 -7.65 -5.21 -4.04
CA PHE A 52 -7.60 -6.16 -2.94
C PHE A 52 -8.86 -6.07 -2.11
N ASN A 53 -9.13 -7.09 -1.31
CA ASN A 53 -10.22 -7.10 -0.35
C ASN A 53 -9.63 -7.03 1.06
N ILE A 54 -9.99 -5.99 1.81
CA ILE A 54 -9.57 -5.81 3.19
C ILE A 54 -10.83 -5.73 4.04
N ALA A 55 -11.00 -6.71 4.95
CA ALA A 55 -12.15 -6.74 5.86
C ALA A 55 -13.49 -6.59 5.12
N GLY A 56 -13.62 -7.24 3.96
CA GLY A 56 -14.86 -7.22 3.17
C GLY A 56 -15.03 -6.02 2.27
N THR A 57 -14.07 -5.10 2.25
CA THR A 57 -14.12 -3.89 1.41
C THR A 57 -13.12 -3.99 0.27
N SER A 58 -13.56 -3.73 -0.96
CA SER A 58 -12.66 -3.67 -2.11
C SER A 58 -11.89 -2.35 -2.11
N VAL A 59 -10.57 -2.45 -2.17
CA VAL A 59 -9.68 -1.28 -2.18
C VAL A 59 -8.74 -1.36 -3.37
N VAL A 60 -8.34 -0.21 -3.87
CA VAL A 60 -7.41 -0.08 -5.00
C VAL A 60 -6.07 0.40 -4.48
N MET A 61 -5.01 -0.33 -4.85
CA MET A 61 -3.64 0.10 -4.58
C MET A 61 -3.27 1.19 -5.57
N VAL A 62 -3.31 2.45 -5.12
CA VAL A 62 -3.01 3.58 -5.99
C VAL A 62 -1.49 3.83 -5.94
N THR A 63 -0.77 3.01 -6.68
CA THR A 63 0.69 2.94 -6.65
C THR A 63 1.34 4.29 -6.95
N GLN A 64 0.77 5.07 -7.86
CA GLN A 64 1.30 6.38 -8.23
C GLN A 64 1.15 7.44 -7.15
N PHE A 65 0.36 7.15 -6.09
CA PHE A 65 0.22 8.05 -4.93
C PHE A 65 1.17 7.69 -3.79
N MET A 66 2.14 6.83 -4.04
CA MET A 66 3.14 6.44 -3.05
C MET A 66 3.78 7.66 -2.40
N ALA A 67 3.98 7.59 -1.08
CA ALA A 67 4.58 8.69 -0.34
C ALA A 67 5.34 8.18 0.88
N ALA A 68 6.34 8.94 1.30
CA ALA A 68 7.02 8.71 2.56
C ALA A 68 6.25 9.41 3.68
N ILE A 69 6.00 8.71 4.78
CA ILE A 69 5.34 9.28 5.94
C ILE A 69 6.13 8.94 7.20
N PRO A 70 5.94 9.71 8.30
CA PRO A 70 6.54 9.33 9.58
C PRO A 70 6.03 7.97 10.04
N ALA A 71 6.94 7.10 10.45
CA ALA A 71 6.58 5.76 10.94
C ALA A 71 5.62 5.81 12.13
N SER A 72 5.69 6.88 12.93
CA SER A 72 4.82 7.06 14.09
C SER A 72 3.33 7.19 13.74
N LEU A 73 2.99 7.47 12.48
CA LEU A 73 1.60 7.53 12.04
C LEU A 73 0.99 6.14 11.84
N LEU A 74 1.81 5.11 11.72
CA LEU A 74 1.36 3.73 11.53
C LEU A 74 1.23 3.06 12.89
N LYS A 75 -0.01 2.85 13.34
CA LYS A 75 -0.28 2.30 14.67
C LYS A 75 -0.15 0.77 14.67
N SER A 76 -1.28 0.07 14.69
CA SER A 76 -1.29 -1.39 14.65
C SER A 76 -1.72 -1.86 13.27
N PRO A 77 -1.08 -2.89 12.71
CA PRO A 77 -1.51 -3.39 11.41
C PRO A 77 -2.92 -4.01 11.51
N GLU A 78 -3.76 -3.68 10.52
CA GLU A 78 -5.11 -4.24 10.40
C GLU A 78 -5.07 -5.60 9.70
N SER A 79 -4.11 -5.78 8.80
CA SER A 79 -4.04 -6.93 7.92
C SER A 79 -2.66 -7.02 7.29
N SER A 80 -2.47 -8.04 6.45
CA SER A 80 -1.25 -8.21 5.68
C SER A 80 -1.61 -8.64 4.26
N LEU A 81 -0.91 -8.09 3.28
CA LEU A 81 -1.04 -8.49 1.88
C LEU A 81 0.18 -9.30 1.42
N GLU A 82 0.84 -9.98 2.34
CA GLU A 82 2.01 -10.83 2.05
C GLU A 82 1.72 -11.86 0.95
N PHE A 83 0.50 -12.42 0.93
CA PHE A 83 0.11 -13.40 -0.10
C PHE A 83 0.00 -12.79 -1.49
N SER A 84 -0.12 -11.48 -1.59
CA SER A 84 -0.24 -10.77 -2.86
C SER A 84 1.07 -10.07 -3.24
N ARG A 85 2.19 -10.47 -2.67
CA ARG A 85 3.48 -9.81 -2.88
C ARG A 85 3.85 -9.69 -4.36
N ASN A 86 3.54 -10.69 -5.16
CA ASN A 86 3.91 -10.66 -6.56
C ASN A 86 3.14 -9.58 -7.34
N GLU A 87 1.86 -9.40 -7.04
CA GLU A 87 1.07 -8.34 -7.64
C GLU A 87 1.56 -6.96 -7.21
N ILE A 88 1.89 -6.82 -5.93
CA ILE A 88 2.39 -5.56 -5.38
C ILE A 88 3.74 -5.21 -6.00
N THR A 89 4.64 -6.19 -6.06
CA THR A 89 5.97 -5.99 -6.64
C THR A 89 5.88 -5.63 -8.12
N ALA A 90 4.98 -6.29 -8.85
CA ALA A 90 4.77 -5.99 -10.27
C ALA A 90 4.28 -4.55 -10.47
N ALA A 91 3.40 -4.06 -9.59
CA ALA A 91 2.92 -2.68 -9.65
C ALA A 91 4.05 -1.69 -9.39
N LEU A 92 4.89 -1.95 -8.38
CA LEU A 92 6.05 -1.11 -8.08
C LEU A 92 7.05 -1.10 -9.22
N ASP A 93 7.33 -2.27 -9.79
CA ASP A 93 8.26 -2.38 -10.92
C ASP A 93 7.74 -1.61 -12.13
N LEU A 94 6.44 -1.69 -12.40
CA LEU A 94 5.85 -0.94 -13.50
C LEU A 94 6.00 0.57 -13.29
N LEU A 95 5.77 1.03 -12.05
CA LEU A 95 5.91 2.46 -11.75
C LEU A 95 7.33 2.96 -11.94
N PHE A 96 8.33 2.18 -11.49
CA PHE A 96 9.72 2.62 -11.48
C PHE A 96 10.53 2.22 -12.71
N GLN A 97 10.19 1.13 -13.36
CA GLN A 97 10.97 0.58 -14.48
C GLN A 97 10.19 0.50 -15.78
N GLY A 98 8.87 0.61 -15.75
CA GLY A 98 8.03 0.53 -16.93
C GLY A 98 7.72 -0.91 -17.36
N PHE A 99 8.02 -1.89 -16.53
CA PHE A 99 7.68 -3.29 -16.81
C PHE A 99 7.60 -4.15 -15.55
#